data_bac57af7c49dd10cea7b08f3fa7d6f36
#
_entry.id   bac57af7c49dd10cea7b08f3fa7d6f36
#
_cell.length_a   1.000
_cell.length_b   1.000
_cell.length_c   1.000
_cell.angle_alpha   90.00
_cell.angle_beta   90.00
_cell.angle_gamma   90.00
#
_symmetry.space_group_name_H-M   'P 1'
#
loop_
_entity.id
_entity.type
_entity.pdbx_description
1 polymer ?
#
loop_
_entity_poly.entity_id
_entity_poly.type
_entity_poly.pdbx_seq_one_letter_code
_entity_poly.pdbx_strand_id
1 'polypeptide(L)'
;NFTQLGHEHILTGASEAPALGICRSSATPMLSSAARKAAMAWFAEGGHAPLIVKSNVISTVHRRVLIDLIILPIWAGEKISGMSIHAGMWTSAALSAPPETVPIIRAALAHMMAKHAFDPSSHAGKALVHVLTNLPHDLLVAADPDQFEALALTAMSIAERPRPKLQFLLAPLQRHLFAFVWMPRDEVSTNRRTAIADLLKARANAQLLGWSIAMEDGGAALLRYTLDLRNGGVLPDVEAMNAEIEAMVRGWAPGIEAALSQLGEEGRANALAHRYAGLFPQAYRLNHLPAEAAADILRVRLLDDDHAISVRITSANLAEPFPRPYRSQHRARVAKYPLRDRQQGKAGWGNSLAA
;
A
#
# COMPACT_ATOMS: atom_id res chain seq x y z
N ASN A 1 12.44 -5.10 21.57
CA ASN A 1 12.68 -6.54 21.54
C ASN A 1 12.95 -7.01 20.11
N PHE A 2 14.18 -7.45 19.86
CA PHE A 2 14.68 -7.92 18.57
C PHE A 2 15.19 -9.34 18.74
N THR A 3 14.73 -10.28 17.91
CA THR A 3 15.20 -11.66 17.90
C THR A 3 16.37 -11.75 16.94
N GLN A 4 17.58 -11.81 17.49
CA GLN A 4 18.79 -11.95 16.69
C GLN A 4 18.90 -13.38 16.16
N LEU A 5 19.05 -13.51 14.84
CA LEU A 5 19.20 -14.77 14.13
C LEU A 5 20.65 -15.02 13.69
N GLY A 6 21.47 -13.98 13.66
CA GLY A 6 22.88 -14.07 13.31
C GLY A 6 23.58 -12.72 13.42
N HIS A 7 24.90 -12.73 13.36
CA HIS A 7 25.70 -11.52 13.23
C HIS A 7 26.99 -11.79 12.44
N GLU A 8 27.54 -10.71 11.86
CA GLU A 8 28.86 -10.71 11.22
C GLU A 8 29.57 -9.39 11.48
N HIS A 9 30.90 -9.44 11.49
CA HIS A 9 31.76 -8.26 11.57
C HIS A 9 32.51 -8.11 10.25
N ILE A 10 32.47 -6.92 9.68
CA ILE A 10 33.19 -6.57 8.45
C ILE A 10 34.24 -5.55 8.84
N LEU A 11 35.51 -5.96 8.80
CA LEU A 11 36.65 -5.12 9.18
C LEU A 11 37.44 -4.67 7.92
N THR A 12 37.88 -3.42 7.92
CA THR A 12 38.80 -2.90 6.88
C THR A 12 40.20 -3.33 7.22
N GLY A 13 40.80 -4.20 6.37
CA GLY A 13 42.21 -4.58 6.47
C GLY A 13 42.56 -5.68 7.47
N ALA A 14 41.59 -6.35 8.09
CA ALA A 14 41.81 -7.49 8.98
C ALA A 14 41.09 -8.74 8.50
N SER A 15 41.50 -9.92 9.00
CA SER A 15 40.79 -11.17 8.82
C SER A 15 39.38 -11.03 9.36
N GLU A 16 38.38 -11.37 8.58
CA GLU A 16 36.97 -11.36 8.99
C GLU A 16 36.77 -12.27 10.21
N ALA A 17 36.13 -11.74 11.24
CA ALA A 17 35.66 -12.57 12.33
C ALA A 17 34.59 -13.56 11.80
N PRO A 18 34.55 -14.81 12.30
CA PRO A 18 33.61 -15.81 11.80
C PRO A 18 32.18 -15.32 12.00
N ALA A 19 31.41 -15.29 10.90
CA ALA A 19 29.99 -14.99 10.95
C ALA A 19 29.23 -16.05 11.74
N LEU A 20 28.17 -15.64 12.46
CA LEU A 20 27.37 -16.52 13.31
C LEU A 20 25.91 -16.59 12.86
N GLY A 21 25.25 -17.68 13.17
CA GLY A 21 23.84 -17.90 12.84
C GLY A 21 23.59 -17.88 11.33
N ILE A 22 22.53 -17.20 10.90
CA ILE A 22 22.14 -17.11 9.48
C ILE A 22 23.15 -16.34 8.61
N CYS A 23 24.04 -15.57 9.22
CA CYS A 23 25.09 -14.84 8.50
C CYS A 23 26.24 -15.79 8.03
N ARG A 24 26.31 -17.02 8.53
CA ARG A 24 27.31 -18.04 8.10
C ARG A 24 27.14 -18.50 6.65
N SER A 25 25.94 -18.31 6.07
CA SER A 25 25.68 -18.77 4.71
C SER A 25 26.37 -17.86 3.70
N SER A 26 27.36 -18.38 3.03
CA SER A 26 28.05 -17.66 1.93
C SER A 26 27.20 -17.59 0.65
N ALA A 27 26.16 -18.42 0.51
CA ALA A 27 25.37 -18.52 -0.71
C ALA A 27 24.51 -17.27 -0.96
N THR A 28 24.07 -16.58 0.11
CA THR A 28 23.28 -15.35 -0.01
C THR A 28 23.68 -14.37 1.10
N PRO A 29 24.59 -13.43 0.83
CA PRO A 29 25.03 -12.47 1.82
C PRO A 29 23.85 -11.58 2.24
N MET A 30 23.74 -11.25 3.53
CA MET A 30 22.70 -10.36 4.07
C MET A 30 22.71 -8.98 3.41
N LEU A 31 23.90 -8.49 3.07
CA LEU A 31 24.13 -7.28 2.29
C LEU A 31 25.06 -7.55 1.11
N SER A 32 24.75 -6.99 -0.05
CA SER A 32 25.64 -6.99 -1.19
C SER A 32 26.91 -6.16 -0.91
N SER A 33 27.99 -6.41 -1.65
CA SER A 33 29.23 -5.62 -1.54
C SER A 33 28.99 -4.11 -1.73
N ALA A 34 28.12 -3.73 -2.67
CA ALA A 34 27.75 -2.33 -2.88
C ALA A 34 27.04 -1.73 -1.67
N ALA A 35 26.09 -2.47 -1.07
CA ALA A 35 25.38 -2.02 0.12
C ALA A 35 26.29 -1.93 1.36
N ARG A 36 27.29 -2.81 1.48
CA ARG A 36 28.33 -2.71 2.53
C ARG A 36 29.15 -1.43 2.38
N LYS A 37 29.58 -1.10 1.15
CA LYS A 37 30.29 0.16 0.86
C LYS A 37 29.42 1.38 1.17
N ALA A 38 28.15 1.36 0.78
CA ALA A 38 27.22 2.44 1.07
C ALA A 38 26.99 2.63 2.58
N ALA A 39 26.88 1.54 3.36
CA ALA A 39 26.78 1.62 4.82
C ALA A 39 28.03 2.20 5.48
N MET A 40 29.23 1.84 4.98
CA MET A 40 30.49 2.45 5.45
C MET A 40 30.56 3.94 5.13
N ALA A 41 30.16 4.34 3.91
CA ALA A 41 30.09 5.75 3.51
C ALA A 41 29.11 6.53 4.38
N TRP A 42 27.92 5.97 4.64
CA TRP A 42 26.91 6.54 5.55
C TRP A 42 27.52 6.96 6.89
N PHE A 43 28.25 6.06 7.54
CA PHE A 43 28.89 6.38 8.81
C PHE A 43 30.05 7.35 8.70
N ALA A 44 30.83 7.26 7.62
CA ALA A 44 31.96 8.18 7.37
C ALA A 44 31.50 9.62 7.12
N GLU A 45 30.30 9.79 6.58
CA GLU A 45 29.65 11.09 6.32
C GLU A 45 28.84 11.60 7.54
N GLY A 46 28.95 10.95 8.70
CA GLY A 46 28.25 11.37 9.93
C GLY A 46 26.84 10.84 10.08
N GLY A 47 26.48 9.81 9.32
CA GLY A 47 25.17 9.17 9.43
C GLY A 47 24.93 8.53 10.81
N HIS A 48 23.68 8.56 11.25
CA HIS A 48 23.30 8.08 12.57
C HIS A 48 23.48 6.57 12.74
N ALA A 49 23.91 6.17 13.96
CA ALA A 49 23.91 4.78 14.40
C ALA A 49 22.78 4.57 15.45
N PRO A 50 22.10 3.42 15.43
CA PRO A 50 22.23 2.31 14.48
C PRO A 50 21.65 2.62 13.10
N LEU A 51 22.29 2.12 12.03
CA LEU A 51 21.69 2.10 10.71
C LEU A 51 20.81 0.83 10.59
N ILE A 52 19.53 1.00 10.36
CA ILE A 52 18.56 -0.11 10.27
C ILE A 52 18.11 -0.24 8.81
N VAL A 53 18.32 -1.42 8.22
CA VAL A 53 17.95 -1.69 6.81
C VAL A 53 17.34 -3.07 6.67
N LYS A 54 16.54 -3.29 5.62
CA LYS A 54 16.09 -4.64 5.24
C LYS A 54 17.20 -5.36 4.47
N SER A 55 17.38 -6.66 4.74
CA SER A 55 18.35 -7.51 4.05
C SER A 55 17.91 -7.88 2.64
N ASN A 56 18.72 -8.68 1.95
CA ASN A 56 18.36 -9.31 0.67
C ASN A 56 17.58 -10.62 0.87
N VAL A 57 17.43 -11.07 2.11
CA VAL A 57 16.98 -12.42 2.45
C VAL A 57 15.61 -12.34 3.12
N ILE A 58 14.68 -13.18 2.62
CA ILE A 58 13.38 -13.40 3.28
C ILE A 58 13.58 -14.48 4.34
N SER A 59 13.11 -14.21 5.55
CA SER A 59 13.12 -15.19 6.63
C SER A 59 12.28 -16.41 6.28
N THR A 60 12.81 -17.58 6.57
CA THR A 60 12.08 -18.86 6.51
C THR A 60 11.62 -19.30 7.91
N VAL A 61 11.94 -18.53 8.95
CA VAL A 61 11.63 -18.82 10.36
C VAL A 61 10.51 -17.90 10.81
N HIS A 62 9.46 -18.43 11.42
CA HIS A 62 8.26 -17.77 11.92
C HIS A 62 7.43 -17.01 10.87
N ARG A 63 7.93 -15.93 10.29
CA ARG A 63 7.22 -15.07 9.34
C ARG A 63 8.05 -14.91 8.06
N ARG A 64 7.40 -14.99 6.91
CA ARG A 64 8.04 -14.75 5.60
C ARG A 64 8.12 -13.24 5.32
N VAL A 65 9.05 -12.59 5.99
CA VAL A 65 9.35 -11.15 5.82
C VAL A 65 10.84 -10.97 5.56
N LEU A 66 11.22 -9.83 4.99
CA LEU A 66 12.63 -9.45 4.87
C LEU A 66 13.25 -9.37 6.26
N ILE A 67 14.43 -9.94 6.42
CA ILE A 67 15.20 -9.89 7.67
C ILE A 67 15.68 -8.46 7.90
N ASP A 68 15.55 -7.97 9.12
CA ASP A 68 16.07 -6.67 9.52
C ASP A 68 17.54 -6.76 9.89
N LEU A 69 18.31 -5.78 9.47
CA LEU A 69 19.72 -5.63 9.81
C LEU A 69 19.90 -4.37 10.65
N ILE A 70 20.47 -4.54 11.83
CA ILE A 70 20.95 -3.44 12.67
C ILE A 70 22.44 -3.37 12.47
N ILE A 71 22.92 -2.27 11.91
CA ILE A 71 24.33 -2.06 11.56
C ILE A 71 24.90 -1.00 12.47
N LEU A 72 26.02 -1.32 13.12
CA LEU A 72 26.76 -0.44 14.01
C LEU A 72 28.18 -0.21 13.49
N PRO A 73 28.72 1.01 13.50
CA PRO A 73 30.09 1.26 13.15
C PRO A 73 31.04 0.71 14.24
N ILE A 74 32.21 0.19 13.80
CA ILE A 74 33.32 -0.19 14.67
C ILE A 74 34.39 0.89 14.52
N TRP A 75 34.75 1.52 15.62
CA TRP A 75 35.70 2.62 15.66
C TRP A 75 37.08 2.15 16.08
N ALA A 76 38.13 2.66 15.44
CA ALA A 76 39.51 2.58 15.88
C ALA A 76 40.03 4.02 16.04
N GLY A 77 39.99 4.53 17.26
CA GLY A 77 40.16 5.97 17.51
C GLY A 77 39.01 6.76 16.89
N GLU A 78 39.33 7.76 16.07
CA GLU A 78 38.36 8.59 15.35
C GLU A 78 37.97 8.05 13.96
N LYS A 79 38.59 6.94 13.53
CA LYS A 79 38.30 6.35 12.21
C LYS A 79 37.42 5.13 12.32
N ILE A 80 36.53 4.97 11.35
CA ILE A 80 35.71 3.76 11.23
C ILE A 80 36.58 2.64 10.65
N SER A 81 36.80 1.60 11.43
CA SER A 81 37.59 0.43 11.07
C SER A 81 36.75 -0.73 10.56
N GLY A 82 35.43 -0.62 10.62
CA GLY A 82 34.53 -1.67 10.21
C GLY A 82 33.09 -1.44 10.62
N MET A 83 32.27 -2.48 10.48
CA MET A 83 30.90 -2.48 10.95
C MET A 83 30.51 -3.85 11.54
N SER A 84 29.62 -3.83 12.51
CA SER A 84 28.97 -4.99 13.09
C SER A 84 27.52 -5.04 12.56
N ILE A 85 27.15 -6.17 11.96
CA ILE A 85 25.82 -6.39 11.38
C ILE A 85 25.10 -7.43 12.23
N HIS A 86 23.95 -7.07 12.78
CA HIS A 86 23.08 -7.95 13.54
C HIS A 86 21.83 -8.21 12.71
N ALA A 87 21.65 -9.45 12.26
CA ALA A 87 20.52 -9.89 11.46
C ALA A 87 19.44 -10.51 12.35
N GLY A 88 18.19 -10.13 12.17
CA GLY A 88 17.11 -10.66 12.98
C GLY A 88 15.73 -10.16 12.56
N MET A 89 14.77 -10.30 13.46
CA MET A 89 13.40 -9.86 13.26
C MET A 89 12.87 -9.18 14.52
N TRP A 90 12.05 -8.15 14.31
CA TRP A 90 11.30 -7.54 15.41
C TRP A 90 10.25 -8.50 15.96
N THR A 91 10.15 -8.59 17.27
CA THR A 91 9.09 -9.38 17.92
C THR A 91 7.72 -8.70 17.73
N SER A 92 6.64 -9.46 17.83
CA SER A 92 5.28 -8.88 17.80
C SER A 92 5.10 -7.84 18.90
N ALA A 93 5.64 -8.09 20.10
CA ALA A 93 5.61 -7.13 21.20
C ALA A 93 6.35 -5.82 20.89
N ALA A 94 7.43 -5.87 20.09
CA ALA A 94 8.12 -4.65 19.66
C ALA A 94 7.33 -3.87 18.59
N LEU A 95 6.65 -4.60 17.69
CA LEU A 95 5.86 -4.00 16.62
C LEU A 95 4.54 -3.38 17.08
N SER A 96 4.02 -3.81 18.23
CA SER A 96 2.78 -3.30 18.85
C SER A 96 3.04 -2.55 20.16
N ALA A 97 4.29 -2.18 20.44
CA ALA A 97 4.65 -1.42 21.64
C ALA A 97 4.04 0.00 21.56
N PRO A 98 3.61 0.59 22.68
CA PRO A 98 3.20 1.99 22.68
C PRO A 98 4.32 2.91 22.16
N PRO A 99 4.03 3.89 21.30
CA PRO A 99 5.03 4.80 20.72
C PRO A 99 5.97 5.45 21.74
N GLU A 100 5.45 5.77 22.91
CA GLU A 100 6.20 6.40 24.00
C GLU A 100 7.27 5.48 24.61
N THR A 101 7.16 4.17 24.39
CA THR A 101 8.10 3.17 24.92
C THR A 101 9.23 2.83 23.96
N VAL A 102 9.10 3.22 22.66
CA VAL A 102 10.10 2.99 21.63
C VAL A 102 10.97 4.23 21.46
N PRO A 103 12.27 4.21 21.83
CA PRO A 103 13.09 5.43 21.95
C PRO A 103 13.06 6.35 20.72
N ILE A 104 13.22 5.81 19.52
CA ILE A 104 13.24 6.58 18.27
C ILE A 104 11.84 7.18 17.99
N ILE A 105 10.78 6.37 18.11
CA ILE A 105 9.40 6.81 17.86
C ILE A 105 8.98 7.82 18.94
N ARG A 106 9.36 7.62 20.19
CA ARG A 106 9.11 8.56 21.28
C ARG A 106 9.75 9.93 21.01
N ALA A 107 11.00 9.94 20.52
CA ALA A 107 11.68 11.19 20.19
C ALA A 107 10.98 11.92 19.03
N ALA A 108 10.60 11.19 17.98
CA ALA A 108 9.83 11.73 16.86
C ALA A 108 8.45 12.25 17.31
N LEU A 109 7.73 11.49 18.14
CA LEU A 109 6.46 11.92 18.74
C LEU A 109 6.61 13.24 19.51
N ALA A 110 7.60 13.33 20.39
CA ALA A 110 7.85 14.55 21.17
C ALA A 110 8.20 15.75 20.25
N HIS A 111 9.01 15.51 19.22
CA HIS A 111 9.35 16.52 18.24
C HIS A 111 8.12 17.02 17.48
N MET A 112 7.28 16.12 16.96
CA MET A 112 6.06 16.47 16.23
C MET A 112 5.04 17.20 17.10
N MET A 113 4.85 16.75 18.37
CA MET A 113 4.00 17.45 19.34
C MET A 113 4.43 18.90 19.51
N ALA A 114 5.74 19.15 19.69
CA ALA A 114 6.29 20.49 19.84
C ALA A 114 6.18 21.32 18.56
N LYS A 115 6.57 20.75 17.42
CA LYS A 115 6.60 21.42 16.11
C LYS A 115 5.21 21.89 15.66
N HIS A 116 4.19 21.06 15.85
CA HIS A 116 2.81 21.33 15.45
C HIS A 116 1.94 21.90 16.57
N ALA A 117 2.52 22.19 17.73
CA ALA A 117 1.81 22.66 18.91
C ALA A 117 0.61 21.76 19.30
N PHE A 118 0.76 20.45 19.16
CA PHE A 118 -0.26 19.48 19.55
C PHE A 118 -0.21 19.29 21.07
N ASP A 119 -1.28 19.66 21.77
CA ASP A 119 -1.43 19.31 23.18
C ASP A 119 -1.68 17.79 23.30
N PRO A 120 -0.91 17.05 24.13
CA PRO A 120 -1.08 15.60 24.32
C PRO A 120 -2.49 15.18 24.75
N SER A 121 -3.22 16.05 25.44
CA SER A 121 -4.59 15.81 25.89
C SER A 121 -5.64 16.13 24.79
N SER A 122 -5.27 16.87 23.77
CA SER A 122 -6.13 17.28 22.68
C SER A 122 -6.51 16.12 21.74
N HIS A 123 -7.50 16.34 20.90
CA HIS A 123 -7.88 15.39 19.85
C HIS A 123 -6.69 15.10 18.90
N ALA A 124 -5.99 16.16 18.45
CA ALA A 124 -4.85 16.01 17.55
C ALA A 124 -3.68 15.26 18.19
N GLY A 125 -3.36 15.53 19.46
CA GLY A 125 -2.32 14.80 20.17
C GLY A 125 -2.64 13.32 20.34
N LYS A 126 -3.87 12.99 20.71
CA LYS A 126 -4.34 11.59 20.82
C LYS A 126 -4.38 10.89 19.46
N ALA A 127 -4.80 11.60 18.41
CA ALA A 127 -4.82 11.07 17.05
C ALA A 127 -3.39 10.73 16.56
N LEU A 128 -2.40 11.58 16.84
CA LEU A 128 -1.01 11.30 16.51
C LEU A 128 -0.50 10.04 17.21
N VAL A 129 -0.73 9.89 18.52
CA VAL A 129 -0.36 8.68 19.27
C VAL A 129 -1.03 7.45 18.69
N HIS A 130 -2.33 7.52 18.39
CA HIS A 130 -3.09 6.43 17.81
C HIS A 130 -2.54 6.00 16.45
N VAL A 131 -2.27 6.96 15.56
CA VAL A 131 -1.68 6.70 14.24
C VAL A 131 -0.31 6.03 14.37
N LEU A 132 0.57 6.55 15.23
CA LEU A 132 1.89 5.96 15.43
C LEU A 132 1.84 4.56 16.05
N THR A 133 0.81 4.24 16.83
CA THR A 133 0.59 2.88 17.34
C THR A 133 0.27 1.88 16.23
N ASN A 134 -0.46 2.32 15.19
CA ASN A 134 -0.94 1.46 14.11
C ASN A 134 0.04 1.38 12.91
N LEU A 135 0.95 2.34 12.78
CA LEU A 135 1.96 2.31 11.73
C LEU A 135 3.06 1.26 12.01
N PRO A 136 3.70 0.70 10.98
CA PRO A 136 4.69 -0.37 11.15
C PRO A 136 5.98 0.14 11.79
N HIS A 137 6.18 -0.13 13.05
CA HIS A 137 7.32 0.34 13.85
C HIS A 137 8.68 -0.06 13.27
N ASP A 138 8.78 -1.24 12.63
CA ASP A 138 10.02 -1.70 11.98
C ASP A 138 10.44 -0.80 10.81
N LEU A 139 9.50 -0.10 10.20
CA LEU A 139 9.79 0.89 9.16
C LEU A 139 10.01 2.27 9.77
N LEU A 140 9.24 2.66 10.78
CA LEU A 140 9.35 3.97 11.42
C LEU A 140 10.72 4.18 12.10
N VAL A 141 11.28 3.14 12.75
CA VAL A 141 12.60 3.26 13.42
C VAL A 141 13.76 3.42 12.44
N ALA A 142 13.55 3.14 11.17
CA ALA A 142 14.54 3.29 10.10
C ALA A 142 14.26 4.50 9.20
N ALA A 143 13.15 5.19 9.40
CA ALA A 143 12.69 6.28 8.54
C ALA A 143 13.53 7.55 8.74
N ASP A 144 13.72 8.27 7.64
CA ASP A 144 14.16 9.66 7.70
C ASP A 144 13.12 10.49 8.46
N PRO A 145 13.53 11.47 9.30
CA PRO A 145 12.61 12.25 10.13
C PRO A 145 11.53 12.98 9.35
N ASP A 146 11.85 13.57 8.19
CA ASP A 146 10.86 14.29 7.37
C ASP A 146 9.85 13.34 6.73
N GLN A 147 10.31 12.17 6.27
CA GLN A 147 9.43 11.13 5.74
C GLN A 147 8.55 10.50 6.82
N PHE A 148 9.10 10.32 8.04
CA PHE A 148 8.34 9.86 9.20
C PHE A 148 7.19 10.82 9.50
N GLU A 149 7.50 12.12 9.61
CA GLU A 149 6.51 13.17 9.87
C GLU A 149 5.44 13.22 8.78
N ALA A 150 5.84 13.23 7.50
CA ALA A 150 4.91 13.26 6.37
C ALA A 150 3.97 12.05 6.38
N LEU A 151 4.48 10.85 6.69
CA LEU A 151 3.69 9.64 6.80
C LEU A 151 2.67 9.73 7.95
N ALA A 152 3.09 10.17 9.12
CA ALA A 152 2.24 10.30 10.30
C ALA A 152 1.12 11.33 10.09
N LEU A 153 1.43 12.52 9.56
CA LEU A 153 0.45 13.57 9.27
C LEU A 153 -0.54 13.14 8.18
N THR A 154 -0.05 12.42 7.15
CA THR A 154 -0.92 11.85 6.13
C THR A 154 -1.92 10.87 6.76
N ALA A 155 -1.45 9.94 7.57
CA ALA A 155 -2.29 8.96 8.24
C ALA A 155 -3.34 9.62 9.16
N MET A 156 -2.96 10.68 9.93
CA MET A 156 -3.91 11.46 10.72
C MET A 156 -5.02 12.06 9.85
N SER A 157 -4.66 12.68 8.72
CA SER A 157 -5.61 13.31 7.81
C SER A 157 -6.59 12.32 7.17
N ILE A 158 -6.17 11.06 6.99
CA ILE A 158 -6.99 9.98 6.46
C ILE A 158 -7.94 9.42 7.53
N ALA A 159 -7.48 9.31 8.77
CA ALA A 159 -8.33 8.88 9.89
C ALA A 159 -9.54 9.82 10.08
N GLU A 160 -9.36 11.12 9.89
CA GLU A 160 -10.44 12.10 9.94
C GLU A 160 -11.36 12.05 8.71
N ARG A 161 -10.77 11.87 7.52
CA ARG A 161 -11.50 11.86 6.26
C ARG A 161 -10.94 10.81 5.30
N PRO A 162 -11.50 9.59 5.26
CA PRO A 162 -11.07 8.52 4.36
C PRO A 162 -11.12 8.96 2.89
N ARG A 163 -9.99 8.88 2.22
CA ARG A 163 -9.83 9.18 0.79
C ARG A 163 -8.65 8.41 0.23
N PRO A 164 -8.55 8.25 -1.10
CA PRO A 164 -7.35 7.74 -1.71
C PRO A 164 -6.16 8.67 -1.42
N LYS A 165 -5.07 8.10 -0.94
CA LYS A 165 -3.82 8.83 -0.69
C LYS A 165 -2.64 7.88 -0.72
N LEU A 166 -1.56 8.31 -1.36
CA LEU A 166 -0.29 7.63 -1.37
C LEU A 166 0.73 8.42 -0.54
N GLN A 167 1.53 7.70 0.23
CA GLN A 167 2.76 8.20 0.83
C GLN A 167 3.88 7.18 0.63
N PHE A 168 5.06 7.66 0.26
CA PHE A 168 6.25 6.83 0.18
C PHE A 168 7.11 6.96 1.43
N LEU A 169 7.78 5.87 1.76
CA LEU A 169 8.88 5.80 2.70
C LEU A 169 10.06 5.14 1.99
N LEU A 170 11.12 5.88 1.77
CA LEU A 170 12.34 5.37 1.18
C LEU A 170 13.24 4.80 2.27
N ALA A 171 13.58 3.52 2.16
CA ALA A 171 14.49 2.88 3.12
C ALA A 171 15.90 3.50 3.04
N PRO A 172 16.64 3.50 4.16
CA PRO A 172 18.05 3.90 4.15
C PRO A 172 18.84 3.15 3.08
N LEU A 173 19.89 3.80 2.55
CA LEU A 173 20.69 3.33 1.43
C LEU A 173 19.88 3.10 0.13
N GLN A 174 18.67 3.67 0.03
CA GLN A 174 17.78 3.62 -1.15
C GLN A 174 17.53 2.19 -1.68
N ARG A 175 17.47 1.20 -0.78
CA ARG A 175 17.38 -0.21 -1.18
C ARG A 175 15.96 -0.68 -1.44
N HIS A 176 15.02 -0.15 -0.69
CA HIS A 176 13.60 -0.49 -0.76
C HIS A 176 12.74 0.77 -0.70
N LEU A 177 11.62 0.72 -1.39
CA LEU A 177 10.58 1.73 -1.31
C LEU A 177 9.33 1.09 -0.72
N PHE A 178 8.80 1.70 0.32
CA PHE A 178 7.54 1.31 0.92
C PHE A 178 6.47 2.29 0.48
N ALA A 179 5.44 1.80 -0.19
CA ALA A 179 4.31 2.60 -0.60
C ALA A 179 3.12 2.30 0.32
N PHE A 180 2.62 3.34 0.97
CA PHE A 180 1.43 3.32 1.82
C PHE A 180 0.29 3.93 1.03
N VAL A 181 -0.71 3.12 0.70
CA VAL A 181 -1.86 3.55 -0.10
C VAL A 181 -3.12 3.38 0.73
N TRP A 182 -3.68 4.48 1.18
CA TRP A 182 -4.98 4.50 1.82
C TRP A 182 -6.08 4.60 0.79
N MET A 183 -7.21 3.98 1.07
CA MET A 183 -8.43 4.11 0.28
C MET A 183 -9.67 3.79 1.13
N PRO A 184 -10.86 4.23 0.73
CA PRO A 184 -12.09 3.81 1.37
C PRO A 184 -12.21 2.28 1.33
N ARG A 185 -12.65 1.68 2.45
CA ARG A 185 -12.75 0.21 2.60
C ARG A 185 -13.58 -0.45 1.51
N ASP A 186 -14.68 0.20 1.11
CA ASP A 186 -15.60 -0.31 0.09
C ASP A 186 -15.00 -0.32 -1.32
N GLU A 187 -13.90 0.40 -1.51
CA GLU A 187 -13.19 0.48 -2.78
C GLU A 187 -12.04 -0.54 -2.90
N VAL A 188 -11.79 -1.32 -1.86
CA VAL A 188 -10.76 -2.37 -1.86
C VAL A 188 -11.23 -3.57 -2.67
N SER A 189 -10.49 -3.90 -3.71
CA SER A 189 -10.70 -5.10 -4.52
C SER A 189 -9.37 -5.68 -4.98
N THR A 190 -9.36 -6.97 -5.33
CA THR A 190 -8.17 -7.63 -5.87
C THR A 190 -7.69 -6.93 -7.14
N ASN A 191 -8.61 -6.56 -8.04
CA ASN A 191 -8.26 -5.88 -9.28
C ASN A 191 -7.58 -4.53 -9.03
N ARG A 192 -8.13 -3.69 -8.13
CA ARG A 192 -7.52 -2.42 -7.76
C ARG A 192 -6.17 -2.59 -7.10
N ARG A 193 -6.08 -3.49 -6.13
CA ARG A 193 -4.80 -3.79 -5.47
C ARG A 193 -3.72 -4.18 -6.49
N THR A 194 -4.07 -5.03 -7.46
CA THR A 194 -3.14 -5.46 -8.51
C THR A 194 -2.79 -4.31 -9.46
N ALA A 195 -3.77 -3.53 -9.90
CA ALA A 195 -3.54 -2.38 -10.77
C ALA A 195 -2.63 -1.32 -10.11
N ILE A 196 -2.83 -1.04 -8.81
CA ILE A 196 -1.94 -0.16 -8.03
C ILE A 196 -0.53 -0.75 -7.94
N ALA A 197 -0.41 -2.06 -7.69
CA ALA A 197 0.90 -2.73 -7.66
C ALA A 197 1.63 -2.62 -9.00
N ASP A 198 0.93 -2.80 -10.12
CA ASP A 198 1.50 -2.70 -11.45
C ASP A 198 1.91 -1.26 -11.80
N LEU A 199 1.11 -0.28 -11.41
CA LEU A 199 1.45 1.14 -11.51
C LEU A 199 2.73 1.48 -10.71
N LEU A 200 2.79 1.06 -9.45
CA LEU A 200 3.95 1.27 -8.58
C LEU A 200 5.22 0.65 -9.17
N LYS A 201 5.15 -0.60 -9.65
CA LYS A 201 6.26 -1.28 -10.30
C LYS A 201 6.76 -0.52 -11.54
N ALA A 202 5.83 -0.09 -12.40
CA ALA A 202 6.17 0.61 -13.62
C ALA A 202 6.82 1.98 -13.35
N ARG A 203 6.25 2.78 -12.45
CA ARG A 203 6.75 4.12 -12.13
C ARG A 203 8.04 4.12 -11.34
N ALA A 204 8.21 3.16 -10.42
CA ALA A 204 9.45 3.00 -9.65
C ALA A 204 10.55 2.23 -10.41
N ASN A 205 10.26 1.66 -11.58
CA ASN A 205 11.16 0.72 -12.26
C ASN A 205 11.67 -0.37 -11.30
N ALA A 206 10.77 -0.99 -10.54
CA ALA A 206 11.11 -1.84 -9.42
C ALA A 206 10.29 -3.13 -9.39
N GLN A 207 10.81 -4.14 -8.71
CA GLN A 207 10.08 -5.38 -8.46
C GLN A 207 9.29 -5.28 -7.15
N LEU A 208 8.08 -5.85 -7.15
CA LEU A 208 7.28 -5.99 -5.94
C LEU A 208 7.78 -7.20 -5.14
N LEU A 209 8.24 -6.97 -3.91
CA LEU A 209 8.66 -8.02 -2.98
C LEU A 209 7.50 -8.56 -2.15
N GLY A 210 6.50 -7.74 -1.89
CA GLY A 210 5.35 -8.13 -1.10
C GLY A 210 4.37 -7.00 -0.90
N TRP A 211 3.20 -7.36 -0.37
CA TRP A 211 2.16 -6.41 0.01
C TRP A 211 1.43 -6.91 1.24
N SER A 212 0.77 -6.00 1.94
CA SER A 212 -0.14 -6.31 3.04
C SER A 212 -1.31 -5.33 3.06
N ILE A 213 -2.38 -5.71 3.75
CA ILE A 213 -3.55 -4.87 3.97
C ILE A 213 -3.86 -4.81 5.45
N ALA A 214 -4.20 -3.62 5.92
CA ALA A 214 -4.76 -3.39 7.24
C ALA A 214 -6.08 -2.63 7.09
N MET A 215 -7.07 -3.02 7.88
CA MET A 215 -8.33 -2.28 8.00
C MET A 215 -8.19 -1.34 9.17
N GLU A 216 -8.33 -0.04 8.89
CA GLU A 216 -8.20 0.99 9.91
C GLU A 216 -9.59 1.36 10.49
N ASP A 217 -9.58 1.92 11.66
CA ASP A 217 -10.77 2.55 12.24
C ASP A 217 -11.20 3.73 11.36
N GLY A 218 -12.50 4.02 11.29
CA GLY A 218 -12.99 5.15 10.48
C GLY A 218 -13.29 4.84 9.01
N GLY A 219 -13.18 3.56 8.56
CA GLY A 219 -13.64 3.15 7.23
C GLY A 219 -12.58 3.26 6.13
N ALA A 220 -11.33 3.52 6.48
CA ALA A 220 -10.19 3.42 5.57
C ALA A 220 -9.59 2.00 5.57
N ALA A 221 -8.93 1.65 4.48
CA ALA A 221 -8.02 0.52 4.39
C ALA A 221 -6.65 1.03 3.97
N LEU A 222 -5.61 0.47 4.57
CA LEU A 222 -4.22 0.74 4.23
C LEU A 222 -3.62 -0.44 3.49
N LEU A 223 -3.29 -0.26 2.23
CA LEU A 223 -2.46 -1.18 1.44
C LEU A 223 -1.00 -0.74 1.55
N ARG A 224 -0.12 -1.67 1.90
CA ARG A 224 1.32 -1.43 1.94
C ARG A 224 2.01 -2.30 0.91
N TYR A 225 2.86 -1.70 0.10
CA TYR A 225 3.66 -2.40 -0.91
C TYR A 225 5.14 -2.21 -0.60
N THR A 226 5.91 -3.26 -0.77
CA THR A 226 7.39 -3.23 -0.64
C THR A 226 7.99 -3.45 -2.01
N LEU A 227 8.74 -2.47 -2.49
CA LEU A 227 9.39 -2.48 -3.79
C LEU A 227 10.90 -2.56 -3.63
N ASP A 228 11.55 -3.30 -4.53
CA ASP A 228 13.00 -3.47 -4.57
C ASP A 228 13.63 -2.48 -5.55
N LEU A 229 14.35 -1.48 -5.03
CA LEU A 229 15.04 -0.47 -5.84
C LEU A 229 16.47 -0.85 -6.23
N ARG A 230 17.01 -1.96 -5.74
CA ARG A 230 18.44 -2.32 -5.86
C ARG A 230 18.94 -2.49 -7.30
N ASN A 231 18.06 -2.71 -8.25
CA ASN A 231 18.36 -2.96 -9.64
C ASN A 231 18.06 -1.74 -10.55
N GLY A 232 18.32 -0.54 -10.07
CA GLY A 232 18.08 0.68 -10.84
C GLY A 232 16.67 1.25 -10.68
N GLY A 233 15.98 0.87 -9.60
CA GLY A 233 14.70 1.49 -9.24
C GLY A 233 14.88 2.93 -8.78
N VAL A 234 13.82 3.72 -8.92
CA VAL A 234 13.79 5.14 -8.61
C VAL A 234 12.60 5.48 -7.69
N LEU A 235 12.72 6.57 -6.95
CA LEU A 235 11.59 7.14 -6.22
C LEU A 235 10.71 7.92 -7.21
N PRO A 236 9.44 7.50 -7.41
CA PRO A 236 8.52 8.23 -8.28
C PRO A 236 8.08 9.56 -7.66
N ASP A 237 7.59 10.46 -8.50
CA ASP A 237 6.92 11.67 -8.04
C ASP A 237 5.62 11.32 -7.28
N VAL A 238 5.55 11.75 -6.02
CA VAL A 238 4.44 11.42 -5.10
C VAL A 238 3.13 12.06 -5.55
N GLU A 239 3.17 13.29 -6.05
CA GLU A 239 1.95 14.02 -6.41
C GLU A 239 1.34 13.46 -7.71
N ALA A 240 2.17 13.21 -8.71
CA ALA A 240 1.73 12.54 -9.93
C ALA A 240 1.13 11.15 -9.64
N MET A 241 1.78 10.37 -8.77
CA MET A 241 1.28 9.07 -8.34
C MET A 241 -0.02 9.15 -7.54
N ASN A 242 -0.18 10.15 -6.68
CA ASN A 242 -1.43 10.39 -5.97
C ASN A 242 -2.58 10.63 -6.95
N ALA A 243 -2.38 11.50 -7.95
CA ALA A 243 -3.40 11.79 -8.95
C ALA A 243 -3.82 10.54 -9.75
N GLU A 244 -2.84 9.71 -10.14
CA GLU A 244 -3.12 8.44 -10.82
C GLU A 244 -3.91 7.47 -9.92
N ILE A 245 -3.52 7.31 -8.66
CA ILE A 245 -4.21 6.45 -7.69
C ILE A 245 -5.61 6.98 -7.37
N GLU A 246 -5.77 8.28 -7.18
CA GLU A 246 -7.08 8.91 -7.00
C GLU A 246 -8.01 8.63 -8.19
N ALA A 247 -7.50 8.71 -9.41
CA ALA A 247 -8.25 8.37 -10.61
C ALA A 247 -8.66 6.88 -10.65
N MET A 248 -7.75 5.98 -10.24
CA MET A 248 -8.01 4.53 -10.17
C MET A 248 -9.00 4.15 -9.06
N VAL A 249 -8.98 4.87 -7.93
CA VAL A 249 -9.81 4.61 -6.74
C VAL A 249 -11.03 5.53 -6.71
N ARG A 250 -11.24 6.33 -7.75
CA ARG A 250 -12.44 7.17 -7.84
C ARG A 250 -13.68 6.32 -7.57
N GLY A 251 -14.48 6.75 -6.60
CA GLY A 251 -15.66 6.01 -6.16
C GLY A 251 -16.64 5.73 -7.30
N TRP A 252 -17.48 4.71 -7.13
CA TRP A 252 -18.39 4.21 -8.16
C TRP A 252 -19.23 5.31 -8.80
N ALA A 253 -19.91 6.14 -8.00
CA ALA A 253 -20.76 7.21 -8.52
C ALA A 253 -19.98 8.34 -9.22
N PRO A 254 -18.90 8.89 -8.63
CA PRO A 254 -18.04 9.84 -9.34
C PRO A 254 -17.35 9.26 -10.57
N GLY A 255 -17.04 7.98 -10.56
CA GLY A 255 -16.49 7.28 -11.74
C GLY A 255 -17.49 7.23 -12.89
N ILE A 256 -18.77 6.93 -12.59
CA ILE A 256 -19.87 6.96 -13.57
C ILE A 256 -20.09 8.39 -14.09
N GLU A 257 -20.08 9.39 -13.21
CA GLU A 257 -20.23 10.80 -13.59
C GLU A 257 -19.15 11.22 -14.60
N ALA A 258 -17.88 10.92 -14.29
CA ALA A 258 -16.78 11.22 -15.20
C ALA A 258 -16.92 10.49 -16.54
N ALA A 259 -17.33 9.22 -16.54
CA ALA A 259 -17.54 8.45 -17.75
C ALA A 259 -18.73 8.96 -18.58
N LEU A 260 -19.83 9.37 -17.94
CA LEU A 260 -20.97 10.00 -18.63
C LEU A 260 -20.58 11.34 -19.27
N SER A 261 -19.76 12.15 -18.61
CA SER A 261 -19.23 13.40 -19.17
C SER A 261 -18.41 13.12 -20.44
N GLN A 262 -17.57 12.07 -20.43
CA GLN A 262 -16.78 11.66 -21.61
C GLN A 262 -17.66 11.14 -22.76
N LEU A 263 -18.85 10.63 -22.46
CA LEU A 263 -19.82 10.14 -23.45
C LEU A 263 -20.77 11.25 -23.97
N GLY A 264 -20.49 12.52 -23.65
CA GLY A 264 -21.24 13.68 -24.16
C GLY A 264 -22.41 14.11 -23.29
N GLU A 265 -22.54 13.58 -22.08
CA GLU A 265 -23.61 13.96 -21.13
C GLU A 265 -23.15 14.96 -20.08
N GLU A 266 -22.20 15.87 -20.37
CA GLU A 266 -21.56 16.78 -19.43
C GLU A 266 -22.56 17.54 -18.54
N GLY A 267 -23.62 18.10 -19.14
CA GLY A 267 -24.65 18.88 -18.42
C GLY A 267 -25.58 18.03 -17.54
N ARG A 268 -25.57 16.71 -17.68
CA ARG A 268 -26.47 15.78 -16.95
C ARG A 268 -25.72 14.69 -16.20
N ALA A 269 -24.42 14.57 -16.35
CA ALA A 269 -23.61 13.50 -15.82
C ALA A 269 -23.79 13.31 -14.31
N ASN A 270 -23.75 14.39 -13.55
CA ASN A 270 -23.95 14.37 -12.09
C ASN A 270 -25.36 13.86 -11.71
N ALA A 271 -26.40 14.38 -12.35
CA ALA A 271 -27.79 13.97 -12.08
C ALA A 271 -28.02 12.49 -12.43
N LEU A 272 -27.46 12.04 -13.56
CA LEU A 272 -27.53 10.63 -13.97
C LEU A 272 -26.75 9.72 -13.04
N ALA A 273 -25.53 10.07 -12.69
CA ALA A 273 -24.75 9.30 -11.74
C ALA A 273 -25.46 9.20 -10.38
N HIS A 274 -25.97 10.30 -9.85
CA HIS A 274 -26.71 10.32 -8.60
C HIS A 274 -27.98 9.43 -8.65
N ARG A 275 -28.69 9.45 -9.78
CA ARG A 275 -29.93 8.66 -9.96
C ARG A 275 -29.65 7.18 -10.08
N TYR A 276 -28.63 6.77 -10.85
CA TYR A 276 -28.44 5.38 -11.29
C TYR A 276 -27.32 4.63 -10.57
N ALA A 277 -26.30 5.29 -10.03
CA ALA A 277 -25.15 4.61 -9.44
C ALA A 277 -25.51 3.68 -8.29
N GLY A 278 -26.49 4.06 -7.47
CA GLY A 278 -27.01 3.27 -6.35
C GLY A 278 -27.79 2.01 -6.78
N LEU A 279 -28.26 1.96 -8.02
CA LEU A 279 -29.09 0.85 -8.53
C LEU A 279 -28.26 -0.37 -8.96
N PHE A 280 -26.96 -0.20 -9.19
CA PHE A 280 -26.10 -1.32 -9.55
C PHE A 280 -25.82 -2.21 -8.36
N PRO A 281 -26.08 -3.53 -8.44
CA PRO A 281 -25.75 -4.48 -7.39
C PRO A 281 -24.26 -4.51 -7.10
N GLN A 282 -23.87 -4.87 -5.86
CA GLN A 282 -22.47 -5.00 -5.48
C GLN A 282 -21.69 -5.95 -6.40
N ALA A 283 -22.30 -7.09 -6.78
CA ALA A 283 -21.70 -8.03 -7.70
C ALA A 283 -21.37 -7.41 -9.07
N TYR A 284 -22.20 -6.48 -9.55
CA TYR A 284 -21.91 -5.73 -10.78
C TYR A 284 -20.72 -4.79 -10.57
N ARG A 285 -20.73 -4.00 -9.49
CA ARG A 285 -19.67 -3.03 -9.18
C ARG A 285 -18.28 -3.67 -9.01
N LEU A 286 -18.24 -4.92 -8.54
CA LEU A 286 -17.00 -5.68 -8.37
C LEU A 286 -16.43 -6.21 -9.69
N ASN A 287 -17.28 -6.40 -10.71
CA ASN A 287 -16.89 -7.05 -11.98
C ASN A 287 -16.86 -6.12 -13.19
N HIS A 288 -17.34 -4.88 -13.04
CA HIS A 288 -17.45 -3.93 -14.14
C HIS A 288 -16.82 -2.58 -13.80
N LEU A 289 -16.36 -1.88 -14.83
CA LEU A 289 -15.82 -0.53 -14.69
C LEU A 289 -16.95 0.51 -14.70
N PRO A 290 -16.75 1.69 -14.07
CA PRO A 290 -17.70 2.80 -14.16
C PRO A 290 -18.05 3.22 -15.58
N ALA A 291 -17.12 3.10 -16.53
CA ALA A 291 -17.36 3.39 -17.95
C ALA A 291 -18.38 2.43 -18.58
N GLU A 292 -18.37 1.15 -18.21
CA GLU A 292 -19.35 0.17 -18.67
C GLU A 292 -20.74 0.48 -18.08
N ALA A 293 -20.78 0.85 -16.80
CA ALA A 293 -22.02 1.27 -16.15
C ALA A 293 -22.60 2.54 -16.78
N ALA A 294 -21.76 3.52 -17.13
CA ALA A 294 -22.18 4.72 -17.84
C ALA A 294 -22.84 4.39 -19.19
N ALA A 295 -22.21 3.50 -19.96
CA ALA A 295 -22.78 3.02 -21.24
C ALA A 295 -24.10 2.26 -21.02
N ASP A 296 -24.22 1.48 -19.95
CA ASP A 296 -25.46 0.77 -19.62
C ASP A 296 -26.58 1.74 -19.15
N ILE A 297 -26.23 2.81 -18.42
CA ILE A 297 -27.20 3.88 -18.06
C ILE A 297 -27.78 4.52 -19.33
N LEU A 298 -26.96 4.86 -20.30
CA LEU A 298 -27.41 5.47 -21.54
C LEU A 298 -28.35 4.53 -22.31
N ARG A 299 -28.06 3.23 -22.33
CA ARG A 299 -28.93 2.22 -22.96
C ARG A 299 -30.27 2.08 -22.24
N VAL A 300 -30.26 2.01 -20.92
CA VAL A 300 -31.50 1.92 -20.10
C VAL A 300 -32.40 3.13 -20.37
N ARG A 301 -31.83 4.31 -20.57
CA ARG A 301 -32.59 5.53 -20.92
C ARG A 301 -33.25 5.51 -22.29
N LEU A 302 -32.80 4.64 -23.18
CA LEU A 302 -33.41 4.47 -24.51
C LEU A 302 -34.56 3.46 -24.50
N LEU A 303 -34.90 2.85 -23.38
CA LEU A 303 -36.04 1.96 -23.26
C LEU A 303 -37.32 2.78 -23.15
N ASP A 304 -38.26 2.52 -24.06
CA ASP A 304 -39.50 3.30 -24.21
C ASP A 304 -40.62 2.88 -23.20
N ASP A 305 -40.42 1.80 -22.46
CA ASP A 305 -41.42 1.21 -21.57
C ASP A 305 -40.75 0.66 -20.29
N ASP A 306 -41.48 0.73 -19.18
CA ASP A 306 -41.08 0.20 -17.86
C ASP A 306 -40.87 -1.32 -17.88
N HIS A 307 -41.43 -2.01 -18.87
CA HIS A 307 -41.28 -3.46 -19.06
C HIS A 307 -40.31 -3.85 -20.15
N ALA A 308 -39.70 -2.86 -20.83
CA ALA A 308 -38.73 -3.12 -21.89
C ALA A 308 -37.46 -3.79 -21.35
N ILE A 309 -36.97 -4.78 -22.07
CA ILE A 309 -35.75 -5.52 -21.71
C ILE A 309 -34.72 -5.31 -22.83
N SER A 310 -33.54 -4.84 -22.46
CA SER A 310 -32.39 -4.79 -23.37
C SER A 310 -31.42 -5.91 -23.00
N VAL A 311 -30.96 -6.65 -24.01
CA VAL A 311 -29.97 -7.71 -23.87
C VAL A 311 -28.69 -7.32 -24.55
N ARG A 312 -27.56 -7.40 -23.82
CA ARG A 312 -26.23 -7.20 -24.36
C ARG A 312 -25.41 -8.49 -24.26
N ILE A 313 -24.88 -8.91 -25.39
CA ILE A 313 -23.93 -10.02 -25.44
C ILE A 313 -22.53 -9.42 -25.47
N THR A 314 -21.70 -9.77 -24.48
CA THR A 314 -20.31 -9.32 -24.38
C THR A 314 -19.39 -10.55 -24.34
N SER A 315 -18.27 -10.50 -25.06
CA SER A 315 -17.20 -11.47 -24.86
C SER A 315 -16.47 -11.11 -23.57
N ALA A 316 -16.48 -12.00 -22.57
CA ALA A 316 -15.68 -11.82 -21.38
C ALA A 316 -14.25 -12.30 -21.66
N ASN A 317 -13.28 -11.42 -21.62
CA ASN A 317 -11.88 -11.79 -21.46
C ASN A 317 -11.69 -12.21 -19.99
N LEU A 318 -11.95 -13.48 -19.71
CA LEU A 318 -11.63 -14.09 -18.42
C LEU A 318 -10.15 -14.41 -18.42
N ALA A 319 -9.33 -13.48 -17.96
CA ALA A 319 -8.01 -13.82 -17.43
C ALA A 319 -8.25 -14.54 -16.09
N GLU A 320 -8.44 -15.85 -16.12
CA GLU A 320 -8.54 -16.65 -14.91
C GLU A 320 -7.14 -16.87 -14.31
N PRO A 321 -6.95 -16.65 -13.01
CA PRO A 321 -5.68 -16.93 -12.32
C PRO A 321 -5.48 -18.42 -11.96
N PHE A 322 -6.28 -19.35 -12.47
CA PHE A 322 -6.13 -20.78 -12.20
C PHE A 322 -6.06 -21.62 -13.49
N PRO A 323 -5.01 -22.44 -13.64
CA PRO A 323 -4.90 -23.34 -14.78
C PRO A 323 -5.82 -24.54 -14.55
N ARG A 324 -7.03 -24.52 -15.10
CA ARG A 324 -7.79 -25.73 -15.38
C ARG A 324 -8.17 -25.74 -16.87
N PRO A 325 -8.02 -26.89 -17.55
CA PRO A 325 -8.37 -27.00 -18.95
C PRO A 325 -9.89 -26.97 -19.07
N TYR A 326 -10.45 -25.80 -19.33
CA TYR A 326 -11.86 -25.70 -19.71
C TYR A 326 -11.95 -25.27 -21.18
N ARG A 327 -12.67 -26.07 -21.94
CA ARG A 327 -13.11 -25.77 -23.31
C ARG A 327 -13.77 -24.40 -23.32
N SER A 328 -13.39 -23.59 -24.31
CA SER A 328 -14.01 -22.32 -24.64
C SER A 328 -15.53 -22.46 -24.81
N GLN A 329 -16.27 -22.13 -23.78
CA GLN A 329 -17.71 -21.86 -23.90
C GLN A 329 -17.92 -20.36 -23.80
N HIS A 330 -18.33 -19.76 -24.89
CA HIS A 330 -18.85 -18.41 -24.89
C HIS A 330 -20.07 -18.35 -23.97
N ARG A 331 -19.91 -17.78 -22.78
CA ARG A 331 -21.07 -17.48 -21.93
C ARG A 331 -21.61 -16.12 -22.29
N ALA A 332 -22.77 -16.11 -22.92
CA ALA A 332 -23.59 -14.93 -23.03
C ALA A 332 -24.13 -14.58 -21.62
N ARG A 333 -23.83 -13.39 -21.11
CA ARG A 333 -24.48 -12.87 -19.90
C ARG A 333 -25.66 -12.00 -20.32
N VAL A 334 -26.82 -12.41 -19.92
CA VAL A 334 -28.05 -11.62 -20.04
C VAL A 334 -28.19 -10.77 -18.79
N ALA A 335 -28.10 -9.45 -18.91
CA ALA A 335 -28.39 -8.55 -17.83
C ALA A 335 -29.85 -8.08 -17.97
N LYS A 336 -30.69 -8.43 -17.00
CA LYS A 336 -32.08 -7.93 -16.89
C LYS A 336 -32.07 -6.79 -15.87
N TYR A 337 -32.49 -5.62 -16.28
CA TYR A 337 -32.70 -4.47 -15.42
C TYR A 337 -34.19 -4.14 -15.35
N PRO A 338 -34.89 -4.38 -14.23
CA PRO A 338 -36.24 -3.87 -14.06
C PRO A 338 -36.18 -2.38 -13.68
N LEU A 339 -36.75 -1.53 -14.49
CA LEU A 339 -37.08 -0.16 -14.15
C LEU A 339 -38.37 -0.16 -13.36
N ARG A 340 -38.36 0.31 -12.12
CA ARG A 340 -39.59 0.60 -11.37
C ARG A 340 -39.59 2.05 -10.95
N ASP A 341 -40.72 2.67 -11.26
CA ASP A 341 -41.02 4.05 -10.92
C ASP A 341 -41.20 4.27 -9.42
N ARG A 342 -40.96 5.48 -8.98
CA ARG A 342 -40.73 5.94 -7.64
C ARG A 342 -42.01 6.35 -6.91
N GLN A 343 -43.07 5.60 -6.93
CA GLN A 343 -44.22 5.96 -6.08
C GLN A 343 -44.55 5.00 -4.95
N GLN A 344 -43.90 3.84 -4.85
CA GLN A 344 -44.12 2.97 -3.67
C GLN A 344 -42.78 2.26 -3.30
N GLY A 345 -42.25 2.59 -2.13
CA GLY A 345 -41.09 1.93 -1.57
C GLY A 345 -41.31 0.46 -1.31
N LYS A 346 -40.55 -0.35 -1.95
CA LYS A 346 -40.08 -1.71 -1.71
C LYS A 346 -39.95 -2.47 -3.04
N ALA A 347 -38.79 -2.49 -3.61
CA ALA A 347 -38.46 -3.42 -4.69
C ALA A 347 -37.49 -4.47 -4.18
N GLY A 348 -37.95 -5.70 -4.05
CA GLY A 348 -37.13 -6.88 -3.83
C GLY A 348 -36.51 -7.30 -5.18
N TRP A 349 -35.18 -7.51 -5.19
CA TRP A 349 -34.46 -8.09 -6.31
C TRP A 349 -34.65 -9.60 -6.29
N GLY A 350 -35.38 -10.13 -7.24
CA GLY A 350 -35.50 -11.57 -7.43
C GLY A 350 -34.28 -12.12 -8.15
N ASN A 351 -33.53 -13.01 -7.50
CA ASN A 351 -32.56 -13.88 -8.15
C ASN A 351 -33.27 -14.81 -9.12
N SER A 352 -33.05 -14.66 -10.41
CA SER A 352 -33.35 -15.73 -11.35
C SER A 352 -32.07 -16.12 -12.04
N LEU A 353 -31.41 -17.11 -11.49
CA LEU A 353 -30.46 -17.97 -12.18
C LEU A 353 -31.27 -19.01 -12.92
N ALA A 354 -31.21 -19.06 -14.21
CA ALA A 354 -31.66 -20.20 -14.98
C ALA A 354 -30.71 -20.44 -16.14
N ALA A 355 -30.12 -21.64 -16.10
CA ALA A 355 -29.46 -22.49 -17.08
C ALA A 355 -28.35 -21.91 -17.94
#